data_c6da9949a7b08cb744d8269f7aa251dd
#
_entry.id   c6da9949a7b08cb744d8269f7aa251dd
#
_cell.length_a   1.000
_cell.length_b   1.000
_cell.length_c   1.000
_cell.angle_alpha   90.00
_cell.angle_beta   90.00
_cell.angle_gamma   90.00
#
_symmetry.space_group_name_H-M   'P 1'
#
loop_
_entity.id
_entity.type
_entity.pdbx_description
1 polymer ?
#
loop_
_entity_poly.entity_id
_entity_poly.type
_entity_poly.pdbx_seq_one_letter_code
_entity_poly.pdbx_strand_id
1 'polypeptide(L)'
;MDKVKKLKISLTVGGESIVLSPPKMSALYLMAEMSPAQAAELFTGMKLSETDSLLVCEAVSQVVEDAVSRPELAVPYYPEKQEEIPFELFTGGEKLVAEYAGMSVPEVFELDIYDFRMLLRDAVIYNKMQTDKGRKWLKDAYRITQTVPDMDKLRKKFDIKKRVISEDGTEEKR
;
A
#
# COMPACT_ATOMS: atom_id res chain seq x y z
N MET A 1 8.36 7.21 -18.74
CA MET A 1 7.81 6.51 -17.56
C MET A 1 8.96 5.86 -16.86
N ASP A 2 9.39 6.38 -15.72
CA ASP A 2 10.39 5.71 -14.92
C ASP A 2 9.76 4.40 -14.41
N LYS A 3 10.31 3.27 -14.87
CA LYS A 3 9.89 1.96 -14.39
C LYS A 3 10.14 1.92 -12.88
N VAL A 4 9.11 1.57 -12.11
CA VAL A 4 9.24 1.39 -10.67
C VAL A 4 10.41 0.43 -10.42
N LYS A 5 11.43 0.91 -9.71
CA LYS A 5 12.59 0.10 -9.37
C LYS A 5 12.14 -0.93 -8.32
N LYS A 6 12.03 -2.19 -8.74
CA LYS A 6 11.65 -3.31 -7.86
C LYS A 6 12.79 -3.61 -6.89
N LEU A 7 12.47 -3.72 -5.61
CA LEU A 7 13.43 -4.14 -4.59
C LEU A 7 13.80 -5.61 -4.83
N LYS A 8 15.11 -5.88 -4.78
CA LYS A 8 15.67 -7.24 -4.81
C LYS A 8 16.53 -7.39 -3.58
N ILE A 9 16.35 -8.47 -2.84
CA ILE A 9 17.12 -8.74 -1.64
C ILE A 9 18.03 -9.92 -1.89
N SER A 10 19.33 -9.73 -1.64
CA SER A 10 20.31 -10.81 -1.68
C SER A 10 20.50 -11.36 -0.27
N LEU A 11 20.37 -12.68 -0.12
CA LEU A 11 20.52 -13.39 1.15
C LEU A 11 21.55 -14.51 0.98
N THR A 12 22.19 -14.86 2.10
CA THR A 12 22.99 -16.09 2.19
C THR A 12 22.27 -17.04 3.13
N VAL A 13 21.72 -18.13 2.61
CA VAL A 13 20.95 -19.13 3.35
C VAL A 13 21.42 -20.52 2.95
N GLY A 14 21.55 -21.42 3.91
CA GLY A 14 22.08 -22.77 3.66
C GLY A 14 23.51 -22.77 3.07
N GLY A 15 24.28 -21.69 3.23
CA GLY A 15 25.61 -21.52 2.63
C GLY A 15 25.59 -21.05 1.17
N GLU A 16 24.45 -20.84 0.57
CA GLU A 16 24.28 -20.35 -0.80
C GLU A 16 23.79 -18.90 -0.83
N SER A 17 24.28 -18.13 -1.81
CA SER A 17 23.80 -16.76 -2.05
C SER A 17 22.65 -16.78 -3.04
N ILE A 18 21.48 -16.32 -2.61
CA ILE A 18 20.26 -16.25 -3.42
C ILE A 18 19.80 -14.79 -3.57
N VAL A 19 19.14 -14.51 -4.68
CA VAL A 19 18.47 -13.21 -4.91
C VAL A 19 16.98 -13.44 -4.98
N LEU A 20 16.25 -12.92 -4.00
CA LEU A 20 14.79 -13.00 -4.00
C LEU A 20 14.24 -12.03 -5.03
N SER A 21 13.45 -12.56 -5.96
CA SER A 21 12.63 -11.79 -6.87
C SER A 21 11.34 -11.36 -6.16
N PRO A 22 10.69 -10.25 -6.59
CA PRO A 22 9.41 -9.87 -6.05
C PRO A 22 8.39 -11.01 -6.14
N PRO A 23 7.66 -11.30 -5.05
CA PRO A 23 6.72 -12.41 -5.02
C PRO A 23 5.53 -12.15 -5.94
N LYS A 24 5.01 -13.21 -6.56
CA LYS A 24 3.74 -13.18 -7.26
C LYS A 24 2.59 -13.10 -6.26
N MET A 25 1.45 -12.56 -6.69
CA MET A 25 0.25 -12.48 -5.86
C MET A 25 -0.20 -13.86 -5.41
N SER A 26 -0.19 -14.87 -6.29
CA SER A 26 -0.51 -16.26 -5.96
C SER A 26 0.36 -16.83 -4.82
N ALA A 27 1.66 -16.54 -4.84
CA ALA A 27 2.58 -16.99 -3.79
C ALA A 27 2.31 -16.31 -2.44
N LEU A 28 1.91 -15.03 -2.44
CA LEU A 28 1.57 -14.29 -1.21
C LEU A 28 0.29 -14.83 -0.56
N TYR A 29 -0.73 -15.19 -1.34
CA TYR A 29 -1.93 -15.82 -0.81
C TYR A 29 -1.63 -17.19 -0.19
N LEU A 30 -0.82 -18.01 -0.86
CA LEU A 30 -0.40 -19.31 -0.33
C LEU A 30 0.43 -19.17 0.95
N MET A 31 1.33 -18.19 1.02
CA MET A 31 2.17 -17.95 2.19
C MET A 31 1.36 -17.71 3.48
N ALA A 32 0.17 -17.09 3.39
CA ALA A 32 -0.68 -16.81 4.53
C ALA A 32 -1.13 -18.09 5.28
N GLU A 33 -1.19 -19.21 4.58
CA GLU A 33 -1.63 -20.53 5.11
C GLU A 33 -0.46 -21.48 5.44
N MET A 34 0.80 -21.03 5.18
CA MET A 34 1.98 -21.87 5.29
C MET A 34 2.79 -21.62 6.56
N SER A 35 3.53 -22.64 7.01
CA SER A 35 4.58 -22.45 7.99
C SER A 35 5.78 -21.71 7.37
N PRO A 36 6.65 -21.05 8.17
CA PRO A 36 7.83 -20.35 7.64
C PRO A 36 8.73 -21.24 6.78
N ALA A 37 8.89 -22.51 7.12
CA ALA A 37 9.69 -23.46 6.35
C ALA A 37 9.08 -23.74 4.97
N GLN A 38 7.75 -23.92 4.90
CA GLN A 38 7.04 -24.12 3.64
C GLN A 38 7.06 -22.85 2.76
N ALA A 39 6.88 -21.69 3.37
CA ALA A 39 6.96 -20.41 2.67
C ALA A 39 8.37 -20.18 2.11
N ALA A 40 9.42 -20.43 2.90
CA ALA A 40 10.79 -20.30 2.44
C ALA A 40 11.11 -21.27 1.28
N GLU A 41 10.65 -22.52 1.34
CA GLU A 41 10.79 -23.50 0.25
C GLU A 41 10.06 -23.02 -1.02
N LEU A 42 8.88 -22.41 -0.90
CA LEU A 42 8.13 -21.82 -2.02
C LEU A 42 8.94 -20.73 -2.77
N PHE A 43 9.65 -19.87 -2.04
CA PHE A 43 10.39 -18.75 -2.64
C PHE A 43 11.81 -19.11 -3.09
N THR A 44 12.43 -20.11 -2.47
CA THR A 44 13.83 -20.45 -2.75
C THR A 44 13.99 -21.78 -3.51
N GLY A 45 12.98 -22.63 -3.47
CA GLY A 45 13.08 -24.03 -3.97
C GLY A 45 13.93 -24.94 -3.09
N MET A 46 14.37 -24.49 -1.90
CA MET A 46 15.27 -25.20 -1.02
C MET A 46 14.64 -25.47 0.34
N LYS A 47 14.99 -26.63 0.92
CA LYS A 47 14.67 -26.91 2.33
C LYS A 47 15.73 -26.27 3.20
N LEU A 48 15.32 -25.32 4.01
CA LEU A 48 16.20 -24.50 4.84
C LEU A 48 16.06 -24.85 6.33
N SER A 49 17.03 -24.42 7.13
CA SER A 49 16.92 -24.43 8.58
C SER A 49 15.77 -23.50 9.03
N GLU A 50 15.31 -23.65 10.26
CA GLU A 50 14.28 -22.77 10.82
C GLU A 50 14.72 -21.30 10.81
N THR A 51 15.98 -21.04 11.20
CA THR A 51 16.55 -19.69 11.20
C THR A 51 16.62 -19.09 9.80
N ASP A 52 17.11 -19.85 8.81
CA ASP A 52 17.19 -19.39 7.42
C ASP A 52 15.79 -19.16 6.83
N SER A 53 14.83 -20.02 7.18
CA SER A 53 13.44 -19.88 6.74
C SER A 53 12.82 -18.57 7.25
N LEU A 54 13.08 -18.20 8.50
CA LEU A 54 12.63 -16.92 9.05
C LEU A 54 13.28 -15.72 8.34
N LEU A 55 14.58 -15.79 8.01
CA LEU A 55 15.26 -14.75 7.24
C LEU A 55 14.66 -14.56 5.86
N VAL A 56 14.30 -15.65 5.17
CA VAL A 56 13.61 -15.58 3.86
C VAL A 56 12.23 -14.91 4.01
N CYS A 57 11.45 -15.32 5.01
CA CYS A 57 10.13 -14.74 5.25
C CYS A 57 10.22 -13.23 5.59
N GLU A 58 11.20 -12.82 6.38
CA GLU A 58 11.45 -11.41 6.69
C GLU A 58 11.81 -10.61 5.43
N ALA A 59 12.69 -11.15 4.58
CA ALA A 59 13.06 -10.50 3.33
C ALA A 59 11.87 -10.39 2.35
N VAL A 60 11.00 -11.41 2.26
CA VAL A 60 9.77 -11.33 1.48
C VAL A 60 8.85 -10.24 2.05
N SER A 61 8.70 -10.15 3.37
CA SER A 61 7.90 -9.11 4.02
C SER A 61 8.44 -7.71 3.70
N GLN A 62 9.75 -7.49 3.71
CA GLN A 62 10.37 -6.22 3.32
C GLN A 62 10.06 -5.84 1.86
N VAL A 63 10.07 -6.80 0.94
CA VAL A 63 9.69 -6.56 -0.46
C VAL A 63 8.22 -6.17 -0.56
N VAL A 64 7.34 -6.84 0.20
CA VAL A 64 5.90 -6.52 0.23
C VAL A 64 5.66 -5.14 0.81
N GLU A 65 6.31 -4.78 1.90
CA GLU A 65 6.22 -3.45 2.52
C GLU A 65 6.67 -2.34 1.56
N ASP A 66 7.81 -2.52 0.87
CA ASP A 66 8.26 -1.58 -0.15
C ASP A 66 7.24 -1.45 -1.30
N ALA A 67 6.69 -2.55 -1.78
CA ALA A 67 5.70 -2.54 -2.86
C ALA A 67 4.38 -1.89 -2.42
N VAL A 68 3.93 -2.11 -1.18
CA VAL A 68 2.70 -1.51 -0.63
C VAL A 68 2.86 -0.02 -0.41
N SER A 69 4.06 0.44 -0.05
CA SER A 69 4.35 1.87 0.09
C SER A 69 4.36 2.61 -1.27
N ARG A 70 4.36 1.89 -2.38
CA ARG A 70 4.44 2.43 -3.76
C ARG A 70 3.46 1.75 -4.70
N PRO A 71 2.85 2.50 -5.60
CA PRO A 71 2.77 3.96 -5.66
C PRO A 71 1.76 4.47 -4.65
N GLU A 72 2.02 5.64 -4.10
CA GLU A 72 1.15 6.25 -3.10
C GLU A 72 -0.12 6.82 -3.74
N LEU A 73 -1.26 6.47 -3.18
CA LEU A 73 -2.54 7.09 -3.46
C LEU A 73 -3.23 7.35 -2.13
N ALA A 74 -3.23 8.62 -1.70
CA ALA A 74 -3.88 9.01 -0.46
C ALA A 74 -5.40 8.80 -0.57
N VAL A 75 -5.98 8.20 0.46
CA VAL A 75 -7.43 7.97 0.53
C VAL A 75 -8.06 9.09 1.35
N PRO A 76 -8.91 9.97 0.74
CA PRO A 76 -9.62 10.99 1.47
C PRO A 76 -10.61 10.37 2.45
N TYR A 77 -10.64 10.88 3.67
CA TYR A 77 -11.65 10.52 4.66
C TYR A 77 -12.88 11.43 4.51
N TYR A 78 -14.04 10.81 4.36
CA TYR A 78 -15.33 11.51 4.39
C TYR A 78 -16.11 11.02 5.61
N PRO A 79 -16.51 11.93 6.51
CA PRO A 79 -17.25 11.58 7.74
C PRO A 79 -18.71 11.17 7.48
N GLU A 80 -19.18 11.23 6.23
CA GLU A 80 -20.52 10.77 5.88
C GLU A 80 -20.64 9.28 6.13
N LYS A 81 -21.77 8.87 6.74
CA LYS A 81 -22.07 7.45 6.94
C LYS A 81 -22.07 6.76 5.58
N GLN A 82 -21.08 5.91 5.34
CA GLN A 82 -21.14 4.98 4.22
C GLN A 82 -22.22 3.94 4.58
N GLU A 83 -23.11 3.65 3.63
CA GLU A 83 -24.02 2.51 3.79
C GLU A 83 -23.16 1.25 3.97
N GLU A 84 -23.33 0.58 5.10
CA GLU A 84 -22.64 -0.68 5.35
C GLU A 84 -23.16 -1.72 4.36
N ILE A 85 -22.27 -2.15 3.47
CA ILE A 85 -22.58 -3.26 2.57
C ILE A 85 -22.27 -4.54 3.36
N PRO A 86 -23.27 -5.43 3.57
CA PRO A 86 -23.11 -6.58 4.45
C PRO A 86 -22.21 -7.69 3.87
N PHE A 87 -21.69 -7.51 2.68
CA PHE A 87 -20.81 -8.48 2.00
C PHE A 87 -19.54 -7.79 1.49
N GLU A 88 -18.39 -8.43 1.73
CA GLU A 88 -17.10 -8.03 1.18
C GLU A 88 -16.72 -8.89 -0.03
N LEU A 89 -16.10 -8.25 -1.01
CA LEU A 89 -15.52 -8.95 -2.16
C LEU A 89 -14.05 -9.27 -1.86
N PHE A 90 -13.74 -10.55 -1.62
CA PHE A 90 -12.35 -10.97 -1.35
C PHE A 90 -11.39 -10.72 -2.51
N THR A 91 -11.88 -10.74 -3.75
CA THR A 91 -11.09 -10.52 -4.97
C THR A 91 -11.40 -9.17 -5.62
N GLY A 92 -11.82 -8.17 -4.82
CA GLY A 92 -12.26 -6.88 -5.35
C GLY A 92 -11.14 -6.11 -6.05
N GLY A 93 -9.93 -6.16 -5.51
CA GLY A 93 -8.75 -5.55 -6.10
C GLY A 93 -8.30 -6.24 -7.38
N GLU A 94 -8.26 -7.56 -7.37
CA GLU A 94 -7.87 -8.39 -8.52
C GLU A 94 -8.87 -8.24 -9.67
N LYS A 95 -10.15 -8.20 -9.37
CA LYS A 95 -11.20 -7.95 -10.36
C LYS A 95 -11.03 -6.57 -11.00
N LEU A 96 -10.76 -5.55 -10.20
CA LEU A 96 -10.56 -4.18 -10.70
C LEU A 96 -9.34 -4.10 -11.64
N VAL A 97 -8.24 -4.77 -11.28
CA VAL A 97 -7.04 -4.87 -12.12
C VAL A 97 -7.34 -5.65 -13.41
N ALA A 98 -8.05 -6.78 -13.31
CA ALA A 98 -8.44 -7.61 -14.45
C ALA A 98 -9.24 -6.80 -15.48
N GLU A 99 -10.26 -6.08 -15.02
CA GLU A 99 -11.10 -5.23 -15.88
C GLU A 99 -10.30 -4.09 -16.54
N TYR A 100 -9.42 -3.43 -15.77
CA TYR A 100 -8.61 -2.33 -16.27
C TYR A 100 -7.55 -2.78 -17.28
N ALA A 101 -6.86 -3.88 -17.01
CA ALA A 101 -5.77 -4.40 -17.85
C ALA A 101 -6.25 -5.29 -19.00
N GLY A 102 -7.54 -5.68 -19.02
CA GLY A 102 -8.07 -6.64 -20.00
C GLY A 102 -7.54 -8.06 -19.79
N MET A 103 -7.27 -8.44 -18.53
CA MET A 103 -6.76 -9.75 -18.13
C MET A 103 -7.85 -10.55 -17.44
N SER A 104 -7.68 -11.87 -17.38
CA SER A 104 -8.48 -12.71 -16.49
C SER A 104 -7.98 -12.61 -15.03
N VAL A 105 -8.86 -12.87 -14.06
CA VAL A 105 -8.47 -12.89 -12.64
C VAL A 105 -7.32 -13.88 -12.36
N PRO A 106 -7.29 -15.11 -12.91
CA PRO A 106 -6.13 -15.98 -12.77
C PRO A 106 -4.81 -15.38 -13.27
N GLU A 107 -4.83 -14.64 -14.38
CA GLU A 107 -3.62 -13.97 -14.89
C GLU A 107 -3.14 -12.86 -13.96
N VAL A 108 -4.05 -12.17 -13.27
CA VAL A 108 -3.70 -11.16 -12.26
C VAL A 108 -2.93 -11.79 -11.09
N PHE A 109 -3.24 -13.01 -10.68
CA PHE A 109 -2.51 -13.74 -9.63
C PHE A 109 -1.07 -14.09 -10.04
N GLU A 110 -0.75 -14.11 -11.32
CA GLU A 110 0.61 -14.33 -11.82
C GLU A 110 1.46 -13.06 -11.87
N LEU A 111 0.87 -11.89 -11.65
CA LEU A 111 1.60 -10.63 -11.51
C LEU A 111 2.42 -10.64 -10.22
N ASP A 112 3.61 -10.04 -10.27
CA ASP A 112 4.32 -9.74 -9.02
C ASP A 112 3.67 -8.56 -8.29
N ILE A 113 3.97 -8.44 -7.01
CA ILE A 113 3.34 -7.47 -6.12
C ILE A 113 3.49 -6.01 -6.62
N TYR A 114 4.60 -5.64 -7.26
CA TYR A 114 4.80 -4.28 -7.76
C TYR A 114 3.91 -3.98 -8.97
N ASP A 115 3.88 -4.92 -9.92
CA ASP A 115 3.05 -4.75 -11.13
C ASP A 115 1.57 -4.74 -10.76
N PHE A 116 1.15 -5.63 -9.84
CA PHE A 116 -0.20 -5.62 -9.30
C PHE A 116 -0.56 -4.29 -8.63
N ARG A 117 0.30 -3.76 -7.73
CA ARG A 117 0.05 -2.51 -7.03
C ARG A 117 -0.02 -1.31 -7.97
N MET A 118 0.84 -1.26 -8.99
CA MET A 118 0.77 -0.21 -10.01
C MET A 118 -0.53 -0.26 -10.82
N LEU A 119 -0.90 -1.44 -11.30
CA LEU A 119 -2.14 -1.61 -12.05
C LEU A 119 -3.38 -1.32 -11.19
N LEU A 120 -3.37 -1.75 -9.93
CA LEU A 120 -4.45 -1.47 -8.98
C LEU A 120 -4.63 0.04 -8.77
N ARG A 121 -3.52 0.77 -8.55
CA ARG A 121 -3.57 2.24 -8.44
C ARG A 121 -4.18 2.87 -9.69
N ASP A 122 -3.70 2.48 -10.86
CA ASP A 122 -4.16 3.06 -12.12
C ASP A 122 -5.62 2.68 -12.42
N ALA A 123 -6.04 1.46 -12.09
CA ALA A 123 -7.42 1.01 -12.17
C ALA A 123 -8.35 1.83 -11.26
N VAL A 124 -7.95 2.10 -10.02
CA VAL A 124 -8.70 2.96 -9.09
C VAL A 124 -8.83 4.37 -9.66
N ILE A 125 -7.73 4.97 -10.12
CA ILE A 125 -7.74 6.31 -10.71
C ILE A 125 -8.68 6.34 -11.93
N TYR A 126 -8.52 5.39 -12.85
CA TYR A 126 -9.35 5.30 -14.05
C TYR A 126 -10.84 5.20 -13.72
N ASN A 127 -11.20 4.31 -12.79
CA ASN A 127 -12.59 4.14 -12.35
C ASN A 127 -13.14 5.45 -11.73
N LYS A 128 -12.37 6.11 -10.84
CA LYS A 128 -12.78 7.40 -10.24
C LYS A 128 -12.92 8.51 -11.28
N MET A 129 -12.15 8.50 -12.37
CA MET A 129 -12.27 9.49 -13.44
C MET A 129 -13.60 9.44 -14.19
N GLN A 130 -14.32 8.30 -14.16
CA GLN A 130 -15.58 8.11 -14.90
C GLN A 130 -16.74 8.90 -14.33
N THR A 131 -16.69 9.34 -13.07
CA THR A 131 -17.78 10.04 -12.39
C THR A 131 -17.35 11.39 -11.82
N ASP A 132 -18.30 12.35 -11.68
CA ASP A 132 -18.01 13.65 -11.05
C ASP A 132 -17.61 13.50 -9.59
N LYS A 133 -18.26 12.63 -8.85
CA LYS A 133 -17.90 12.28 -7.46
C LYS A 133 -16.48 11.73 -7.39
N GLY A 134 -16.14 10.83 -8.31
CA GLY A 134 -14.79 10.24 -8.38
C GLY A 134 -13.72 11.29 -8.75
N ARG A 135 -13.98 12.19 -9.69
CA ARG A 135 -13.07 13.30 -10.01
C ARG A 135 -12.85 14.23 -8.81
N LYS A 136 -13.89 14.50 -8.02
CA LYS A 136 -13.75 15.26 -6.78
C LYS A 136 -12.87 14.50 -5.79
N TRP A 137 -13.10 13.20 -5.60
CA TRP A 137 -12.31 12.34 -4.74
C TRP A 137 -10.81 12.38 -5.13
N LEU A 138 -10.48 12.28 -6.42
CA LEU A 138 -9.09 12.37 -6.90
C LEU A 138 -8.44 13.73 -6.60
N LYS A 139 -9.19 14.84 -6.71
CA LYS A 139 -8.70 16.16 -6.34
C LYS A 139 -8.40 16.26 -4.84
N ASP A 140 -9.25 15.66 -4.01
CA ASP A 140 -9.06 15.64 -2.56
C ASP A 140 -7.89 14.73 -2.17
N ALA A 141 -7.76 13.56 -2.81
CA ALA A 141 -6.60 12.67 -2.68
C ALA A 141 -5.29 13.40 -3.02
N TYR A 142 -5.26 14.13 -4.14
CA TYR A 142 -4.09 14.91 -4.54
C TYR A 142 -3.74 16.00 -3.51
N ARG A 143 -4.74 16.66 -2.92
CA ARG A 143 -4.52 17.70 -1.90
C ARG A 143 -3.86 17.11 -0.63
N ILE A 144 -4.20 15.89 -0.25
CA ILE A 144 -3.61 15.20 0.90
C ILE A 144 -2.13 14.91 0.66
N THR A 145 -1.74 14.57 -0.57
CA THR A 145 -0.34 14.32 -0.93
C THR A 145 0.52 15.58 -0.99
N GLN A 146 -0.10 16.78 -0.98
CA GLN A 146 0.63 18.05 -0.88
C GLN A 146 1.12 18.23 0.56
N THR A 147 2.32 17.76 0.84
CA THR A 147 2.87 17.43 2.16
C THR A 147 3.24 18.58 3.07
N VAL A 148 3.04 19.84 2.68
CA VAL A 148 3.27 20.98 3.58
C VAL A 148 1.95 21.72 3.77
N PRO A 149 1.24 21.48 4.91
CA PRO A 149 0.08 22.30 5.23
C PRO A 149 0.52 23.76 5.34
N ASP A 150 -0.11 24.64 4.53
CA ASP A 150 0.08 26.07 4.68
C ASP A 150 -0.55 26.51 6.02
N MET A 151 0.28 26.41 7.06
CA MET A 151 -0.14 26.68 8.44
C MET A 151 -0.67 28.10 8.61
N ASP A 152 -0.20 29.07 7.79
CA ASP A 152 -0.69 30.44 7.85
C ASP A 152 -2.08 30.58 7.25
N LYS A 153 -2.37 29.86 6.16
CA LYS A 153 -3.74 29.80 5.61
C LYS A 153 -4.69 29.05 6.55
N LEU A 154 -4.22 27.95 7.17
CA LEU A 154 -5.00 27.22 8.16
C LEU A 154 -5.34 28.12 9.37
N ARG A 155 -4.35 28.82 9.91
CA ARG A 155 -4.56 29.78 11.04
C ARG A 155 -5.55 30.88 10.69
N LYS A 156 -5.42 31.48 9.49
CA LYS A 156 -6.37 32.51 9.01
C LYS A 156 -7.78 31.96 8.82
N LYS A 157 -7.92 30.73 8.26
CA LYS A 157 -9.23 30.12 7.99
C LYS A 157 -9.97 29.68 9.24
N PHE A 158 -9.27 29.22 10.26
CA PHE A 158 -9.87 28.74 11.51
C PHE A 158 -9.80 29.74 12.65
N ASP A 159 -9.34 30.98 12.39
CA ASP A 159 -9.26 32.08 13.34
C ASP A 159 -8.70 31.66 14.72
N ILE A 160 -7.66 30.79 14.67
CA ILE A 160 -7.00 30.31 15.88
C ILE A 160 -6.19 31.47 16.44
N LYS A 161 -6.84 32.28 17.28
CA LYS A 161 -6.15 33.28 18.10
C LYS A 161 -5.05 32.57 18.87
N LYS A 162 -3.79 33.00 18.69
CA LYS A 162 -2.69 32.55 19.55
C LYS A 162 -3.10 32.73 21.00
N ARG A 163 -3.33 31.64 21.72
CA ARG A 163 -3.27 31.70 23.19
C ARG A 163 -1.82 31.98 23.52
N VAL A 164 -1.52 33.19 23.86
CA VAL A 164 -0.24 33.53 24.48
C VAL A 164 -0.31 32.96 25.88
N ILE A 165 0.35 31.84 26.09
CA ILE A 165 0.62 31.34 27.42
C ILE A 165 1.69 32.28 27.95
N SER A 166 1.33 33.20 28.82
CA SER A 166 2.28 33.97 29.61
C SER A 166 2.95 32.99 30.58
N GLU A 167 4.26 33.06 30.74
CA GLU A 167 5.06 32.20 31.61
C GLU A 167 4.65 32.27 33.09
N ASP A 168 3.74 33.15 33.47
CA ASP A 168 3.29 33.38 34.87
C ASP A 168 1.94 32.73 35.22
N GLY A 169 1.40 31.83 34.43
CA GLY A 169 0.28 30.97 34.86
C GLY A 169 -1.04 31.67 35.24
N THR A 170 -1.26 32.94 34.88
CA THR A 170 -2.51 33.66 35.12
C THR A 170 -3.31 33.82 33.84
N GLU A 171 -4.48 33.19 33.81
CA GLU A 171 -5.48 33.36 32.73
C GLU A 171 -6.11 34.76 32.84
N GLU A 172 -5.71 35.67 31.97
CA GLU A 172 -6.54 36.86 31.70
C GLU A 172 -7.54 36.56 30.57
N LYS A 173 -8.81 36.49 30.95
CA LYS A 173 -9.95 36.51 30.02
C LYS A 173 -10.13 37.97 29.50
N ARG A 174 -9.95 38.12 28.22
CA ARG A 174 -10.54 39.22 27.44
C ARG A 174 -11.28 38.71 26.21
#